data_d8dc47519c7bb6b8f8d74c72abd94623
#
_entry.id   d8dc47519c7bb6b8f8d74c72abd94623
#
_cell.length_a   1.000
_cell.length_b   1.000
_cell.length_c   1.000
_cell.angle_alpha   90.00
_cell.angle_beta   90.00
_cell.angle_gamma   90.00
#
_symmetry.space_group_name_H-M   'P 1'
#
loop_
_entity.id
_entity.type
_entity.pdbx_description
1 polymer ?
#
loop_
_entity_poly.entity_id
_entity_poly.type
_entity_poly.pdbx_seq_one_letter_code
_entity_poly.pdbx_strand_id
1 'polypeptide(L)'
;MGNIEKIEWEKKYSVDIEEIDIHQKKIFELFNQLIDMKKSKTDIKDCINMIGEINEYSKLYFSTEEKYLKKKGYPDFNTHAKAHRQFAKISISLRREISENEESLTYDVIEEMRNWIINHILTLDTLYIPFLRINQYIEDSKKKH
;
A
#
# COMPACT_ATOMS: atom_id res chain seq x y z
N MET A 1 13.39 16.24 -16.20
CA MET A 1 11.97 16.24 -16.44
C MET A 1 11.35 14.96 -15.94
N GLY A 2 10.55 15.07 -14.93
CA GLY A 2 9.94 13.92 -14.35
C GLY A 2 8.87 13.33 -15.24
N ASN A 3 8.91 12.05 -15.39
CA ASN A 3 7.83 11.26 -15.94
C ASN A 3 7.88 9.91 -15.23
N ILE A 4 6.73 9.43 -14.76
CA ILE A 4 6.67 8.14 -14.10
C ILE A 4 5.61 7.29 -14.76
N GLU A 5 5.87 6.00 -14.80
CA GLU A 5 4.95 5.04 -15.37
C GLU A 5 3.91 4.63 -14.36
N LYS A 6 2.72 4.30 -14.84
CA LYS A 6 1.66 3.71 -14.03
C LYS A 6 2.07 2.32 -13.57
N ILE A 7 1.46 1.86 -12.47
CA ILE A 7 1.67 0.51 -11.95
C ILE A 7 0.57 -0.39 -12.48
N GLU A 8 0.97 -1.55 -13.02
CA GLU A 8 0.02 -2.62 -13.31
C GLU A 8 0.14 -3.68 -12.22
N TRP A 9 -1.00 -4.10 -11.69
CA TRP A 9 -0.99 -5.20 -10.73
C TRP A 9 -0.67 -6.50 -11.43
N GLU A 10 0.26 -7.27 -10.87
CA GLU A 10 0.71 -8.55 -11.41
C GLU A 10 0.62 -9.62 -10.32
N LYS A 11 0.58 -10.86 -10.75
CA LYS A 11 0.47 -12.00 -9.84
C LYS A 11 1.61 -12.06 -8.80
N LYS A 12 2.77 -11.51 -9.12
CA LYS A 12 3.90 -11.45 -8.18
C LYS A 12 3.60 -10.64 -6.91
N TYR A 13 2.58 -9.78 -6.94
CA TYR A 13 2.15 -8.99 -5.79
C TYR A 13 1.14 -9.72 -4.93
N SER A 14 0.52 -10.78 -5.46
CA SER A 14 -0.52 -11.51 -4.74
C SER A 14 0.02 -12.13 -3.45
N VAL A 15 -0.79 -12.07 -2.40
CA VAL A 15 -0.49 -12.72 -1.12
C VAL A 15 -1.40 -13.94 -0.89
N ASP A 16 -2.10 -14.38 -1.94
CA ASP A 16 -3.03 -15.50 -1.90
C ASP A 16 -4.22 -15.28 -0.95
N ILE A 17 -4.53 -14.02 -0.64
CA ILE A 17 -5.70 -13.62 0.13
C ILE A 17 -6.46 -12.63 -0.74
N GLU A 18 -7.60 -13.06 -1.27
CA GLU A 18 -8.36 -12.27 -2.25
C GLU A 18 -8.67 -10.86 -1.75
N GLU A 19 -9.12 -10.72 -0.51
CA GLU A 19 -9.44 -9.42 0.06
C GLU A 19 -8.24 -8.47 0.07
N ILE A 20 -7.07 -8.98 0.43
CA ILE A 20 -5.85 -8.16 0.46
C ILE A 20 -5.40 -7.83 -0.96
N ASP A 21 -5.45 -8.80 -1.88
CA ASP A 21 -5.11 -8.56 -3.29
C ASP A 21 -6.00 -7.47 -3.90
N ILE A 22 -7.29 -7.45 -3.57
CA ILE A 22 -8.21 -6.41 -4.04
C ILE A 22 -7.79 -5.04 -3.51
N HIS A 23 -7.38 -4.94 -2.23
CA HIS A 23 -6.89 -3.69 -1.67
C HIS A 23 -5.61 -3.22 -2.36
N GLN A 24 -4.69 -4.14 -2.69
CA GLN A 24 -3.49 -3.80 -3.44
C GLN A 24 -3.83 -3.20 -4.81
N LYS A 25 -4.74 -3.83 -5.52
CA LYS A 25 -5.20 -3.35 -6.84
C LYS A 25 -5.79 -1.95 -6.73
N LYS A 26 -6.59 -1.72 -5.71
CA LYS A 26 -7.22 -0.41 -5.50
C LYS A 26 -6.21 0.68 -5.18
N ILE A 27 -5.22 0.41 -4.33
CA ILE A 27 -4.20 1.40 -4.01
C ILE A 27 -3.35 1.73 -5.25
N PHE A 28 -3.07 0.75 -6.11
CA PHE A 28 -2.38 0.97 -7.37
C PHE A 28 -3.20 1.87 -8.30
N GLU A 29 -4.51 1.66 -8.38
CA GLU A 29 -5.41 2.53 -9.16
C GLU A 29 -5.35 3.97 -8.68
N LEU A 30 -5.37 4.18 -7.37
CA LEU A 30 -5.34 5.54 -6.81
C LEU A 30 -4.01 6.24 -7.12
N PHE A 31 -2.89 5.52 -7.04
CA PHE A 31 -1.60 6.07 -7.44
C PHE A 31 -1.59 6.40 -8.93
N ASN A 32 -2.16 5.54 -9.77
CA ASN A 32 -2.24 5.80 -11.21
C ASN A 32 -3.09 7.02 -11.51
N GLN A 33 -4.17 7.24 -10.78
CA GLN A 33 -4.97 8.46 -10.90
C GLN A 33 -4.16 9.70 -10.54
N LEU A 34 -3.39 9.65 -9.46
CA LEU A 34 -2.53 10.77 -9.06
C LEU A 34 -1.48 11.07 -10.13
N ILE A 35 -0.89 10.04 -10.73
CA ILE A 35 0.08 10.19 -11.82
C ILE A 35 -0.58 10.89 -13.01
N ASP A 36 -1.77 10.46 -13.41
CA ASP A 36 -2.51 11.09 -14.51
C ASP A 36 -2.86 12.52 -14.21
N MET A 37 -3.27 12.82 -12.99
CA MET A 37 -3.59 14.19 -12.56
C MET A 37 -2.37 15.10 -12.64
N LYS A 38 -1.21 14.60 -12.23
CA LYS A 38 0.04 15.35 -12.34
C LYS A 38 0.42 15.62 -13.79
N LYS A 39 0.29 14.60 -14.65
CA LYS A 39 0.58 14.73 -16.09
C LYS A 39 -0.37 15.70 -16.78
N SER A 40 -1.63 15.73 -16.39
CA SER A 40 -2.66 16.59 -16.96
C SER A 40 -2.65 17.99 -16.35
N LYS A 41 -1.72 18.28 -15.45
CA LYS A 41 -1.63 19.56 -14.73
C LYS A 41 -2.94 19.93 -14.04
N THR A 42 -3.57 18.94 -13.44
CA THR A 42 -4.80 19.10 -12.65
C THR A 42 -4.54 20.05 -11.47
N ASP A 43 -5.57 20.80 -11.07
CA ASP A 43 -5.51 21.72 -9.94
C ASP A 43 -4.90 21.02 -8.72
N ILE A 44 -4.01 21.73 -8.03
CA ILE A 44 -3.30 21.20 -6.85
C ILE A 44 -4.26 20.76 -5.75
N LYS A 45 -5.41 21.42 -5.59
CA LYS A 45 -6.41 21.02 -4.61
C LYS A 45 -6.92 19.62 -4.86
N ASP A 46 -7.15 19.27 -6.13
CA ASP A 46 -7.60 17.93 -6.51
C ASP A 46 -6.50 16.90 -6.26
N CYS A 47 -5.24 17.27 -6.52
CA CYS A 47 -4.10 16.41 -6.23
C CYS A 47 -3.96 16.15 -4.72
N ILE A 48 -4.13 17.18 -3.89
CA ILE A 48 -4.11 17.05 -2.43
C ILE A 48 -5.23 16.12 -1.97
N ASN A 49 -6.44 16.28 -2.54
CA ASN A 49 -7.57 15.41 -2.22
C ASN A 49 -7.28 13.96 -2.61
N MET A 50 -6.63 13.73 -3.74
CA MET A 50 -6.26 12.38 -4.18
C MET A 50 -5.24 11.76 -3.22
N ILE A 51 -4.26 12.52 -2.76
CA ILE A 51 -3.30 12.04 -1.75
C ILE A 51 -4.04 11.69 -0.45
N GLY A 52 -5.04 12.49 -0.09
CA GLY A 52 -5.91 12.18 1.05
C GLY A 52 -6.67 10.87 0.88
N GLU A 53 -7.17 10.61 -0.32
CA GLU A 53 -7.85 9.33 -0.63
C GLU A 53 -6.88 8.15 -0.55
N ILE A 54 -5.66 8.30 -1.06
CA ILE A 54 -4.61 7.29 -0.95
C ILE A 54 -4.33 7.00 0.52
N ASN A 55 -4.21 8.05 1.34
CA ASN A 55 -3.94 7.91 2.76
C ASN A 55 -5.08 7.17 3.49
N GLU A 56 -6.33 7.54 3.23
CA GLU A 56 -7.49 6.89 3.85
C GLU A 56 -7.63 5.44 3.39
N TYR A 57 -7.42 5.19 2.10
CA TYR A 57 -7.53 3.82 1.59
C TYR A 57 -6.39 2.93 2.12
N SER A 58 -5.18 3.48 2.25
CA SER A 58 -4.07 2.72 2.82
C SER A 58 -4.33 2.33 4.27
N LYS A 59 -5.04 3.14 5.05
CA LYS A 59 -5.44 2.77 6.41
C LYS A 59 -6.35 1.53 6.40
N LEU A 60 -7.30 1.48 5.48
CA LEU A 60 -8.20 0.33 5.33
C LEU A 60 -7.41 -0.91 4.93
N TYR A 61 -6.55 -0.80 3.93
CA TYR A 61 -5.70 -1.90 3.46
C TYR A 61 -4.83 -2.43 4.60
N PHE A 62 -4.11 -1.53 5.27
CA PHE A 62 -3.18 -1.91 6.32
C PHE A 62 -3.89 -2.51 7.53
N SER A 63 -5.04 -1.95 7.94
CA SER A 63 -5.79 -2.48 9.08
C SER A 63 -6.36 -3.87 8.76
N THR A 64 -6.83 -4.09 7.55
CA THR A 64 -7.33 -5.40 7.12
C THR A 64 -6.22 -6.45 7.19
N GLU A 65 -5.05 -6.09 6.66
CA GLU A 65 -3.88 -6.97 6.67
C GLU A 65 -3.41 -7.27 8.09
N GLU A 66 -3.31 -6.23 8.94
CA GLU A 66 -2.89 -6.38 10.32
C GLU A 66 -3.83 -7.26 11.14
N LYS A 67 -5.14 -7.08 10.98
CA LYS A 67 -6.12 -7.92 11.66
C LYS A 67 -5.98 -9.39 11.26
N TYR A 68 -5.78 -9.64 9.98
CA TYR A 68 -5.61 -10.99 9.47
C TYR A 68 -4.34 -11.64 10.03
N LEU A 69 -3.21 -10.93 9.97
CA LEU A 69 -1.93 -11.45 10.45
C LEU A 69 -1.93 -11.68 11.96
N LYS A 70 -2.55 -10.77 12.70
CA LYS A 70 -2.64 -10.90 14.16
C LYS A 70 -3.50 -12.12 14.53
N LYS A 71 -4.62 -12.31 13.85
CA LYS A 71 -5.49 -13.45 14.07
C LYS A 71 -4.76 -14.78 13.84
N LYS A 72 -3.88 -14.81 12.84
CA LYS A 72 -3.10 -16.01 12.50
C LYS A 72 -1.84 -16.17 13.34
N GLY A 73 -1.51 -15.21 14.19
CA GLY A 73 -0.32 -15.28 15.05
C GLY A 73 0.99 -15.11 14.31
N TYR A 74 1.00 -14.26 13.28
CA TYR A 74 2.22 -14.04 12.49
C TYR A 74 3.34 -13.48 13.37
N PRO A 75 4.53 -14.15 13.43
CA PRO A 75 5.60 -13.76 14.35
C PRO A 75 6.15 -12.35 14.13
N ASP A 76 6.20 -11.89 12.87
CA ASP A 76 6.77 -10.58 12.53
C ASP A 76 5.68 -9.50 12.41
N PHE A 77 4.54 -9.70 13.05
CA PHE A 77 3.43 -8.75 13.03
C PHE A 77 3.84 -7.34 13.42
N ASN A 78 4.63 -7.19 14.49
CA ASN A 78 5.03 -5.86 14.97
C ASN A 78 5.89 -5.11 13.95
N THR A 79 6.79 -5.80 13.29
CA THR A 79 7.62 -5.22 12.22
C THR A 79 6.75 -4.75 11.06
N HIS A 80 5.77 -5.56 10.68
CA HIS A 80 4.84 -5.26 9.59
C HIS A 80 3.99 -4.04 9.92
N ALA A 81 3.41 -3.99 11.11
CA ALA A 81 2.59 -2.88 11.57
C ALA A 81 3.39 -1.58 11.69
N LYS A 82 4.65 -1.67 12.11
CA LYS A 82 5.54 -0.50 12.19
C LYS A 82 5.79 0.11 10.81
N ALA A 83 5.99 -0.75 9.79
CA ALA A 83 6.17 -0.27 8.42
C ALA A 83 4.94 0.48 7.93
N HIS A 84 3.73 -0.01 8.23
CA HIS A 84 2.50 0.68 7.90
C HIS A 84 2.41 2.08 8.51
N ARG A 85 2.81 2.20 9.78
CA ARG A 85 2.81 3.50 10.46
C ARG A 85 3.80 4.48 9.84
N GLN A 86 4.93 3.99 9.34
CA GLN A 86 5.91 4.83 8.63
C GLN A 86 5.31 5.42 7.36
N PHE A 87 4.61 4.61 6.57
CA PHE A 87 3.95 5.11 5.36
C PHE A 87 2.93 6.18 5.69
N ALA A 88 2.10 5.96 6.72
CA ALA A 88 1.11 6.94 7.14
C ALA A 88 1.74 8.28 7.50
N LYS A 89 2.85 8.27 8.23
CA LYS A 89 3.59 9.49 8.59
C LYS A 89 4.13 10.22 7.37
N ILE A 90 4.72 9.48 6.44
CA ILE A 90 5.27 10.04 5.21
C ILE A 90 4.15 10.71 4.38
N SER A 91 3.03 10.02 4.22
CA SER A 91 1.89 10.50 3.45
C SER A 91 1.28 11.77 4.06
N ILE A 92 1.10 11.79 5.38
CA ILE A 92 0.55 12.94 6.10
C ILE A 92 1.50 14.14 6.00
N SER A 93 2.80 13.92 6.19
CA SER A 93 3.81 14.97 6.10
C SER A 93 3.86 15.57 4.69
N LEU A 94 3.80 14.73 3.68
CA LEU A 94 3.79 15.18 2.29
C LEU A 94 2.56 16.02 1.98
N ARG A 95 1.38 15.57 2.42
CA ARG A 95 0.14 16.30 2.19
C ARG A 95 0.21 17.70 2.81
N ARG A 96 0.78 17.81 4.00
CA ARG A 96 0.97 19.10 4.68
C ARG A 96 1.94 19.99 3.89
N GLU A 97 3.07 19.43 3.48
CA GLU A 97 4.08 20.17 2.72
C GLU A 97 3.52 20.71 1.41
N ILE A 98 2.77 19.90 0.67
CA ILE A 98 2.14 20.31 -0.58
C ILE A 98 1.10 21.41 -0.33
N SER A 99 0.35 21.34 0.77
CA SER A 99 -0.64 22.35 1.14
C SER A 99 0.03 23.71 1.39
N GLU A 100 1.25 23.71 1.91
CA GLU A 100 2.02 24.94 2.16
C GLU A 100 2.77 25.43 0.93
N ASN A 101 3.22 24.50 0.10
CA ASN A 101 3.98 24.78 -1.12
C ASN A 101 3.64 23.75 -2.19
N GLU A 102 2.78 24.14 -3.13
CA GLU A 102 2.31 23.23 -4.18
C GLU A 102 3.41 22.70 -5.10
N GLU A 103 4.53 23.40 -5.18
CA GLU A 103 5.68 22.96 -5.97
C GLU A 103 6.37 21.74 -5.37
N SER A 104 6.04 21.39 -4.10
CA SER A 104 6.59 20.21 -3.45
C SER A 104 6.06 18.89 -4.06
N LEU A 105 4.94 18.93 -4.81
CA LEU A 105 4.44 17.73 -5.48
C LEU A 105 5.16 17.52 -6.81
N THR A 106 6.31 16.88 -6.74
CA THR A 106 7.11 16.54 -7.92
C THR A 106 6.84 15.10 -8.36
N TYR A 107 7.24 14.75 -9.57
CA TYR A 107 7.18 13.36 -10.03
C TYR A 107 8.04 12.45 -9.14
N ASP A 108 9.20 12.93 -8.70
CA ASP A 108 10.09 12.15 -7.84
C ASP A 108 9.41 11.78 -6.52
N VAL A 109 8.65 12.70 -5.93
CA VAL A 109 7.92 12.48 -4.70
C VAL A 109 6.83 11.42 -4.89
N ILE A 110 6.08 11.53 -5.98
CA ILE A 110 5.05 10.54 -6.29
C ILE A 110 5.68 9.15 -6.49
N GLU A 111 6.81 9.11 -7.21
CA GLU A 111 7.55 7.87 -7.45
C GLU A 111 8.05 7.25 -6.14
N GLU A 112 8.56 8.06 -5.22
CA GLU A 112 9.00 7.57 -3.91
C GLU A 112 7.87 6.92 -3.12
N MET A 113 6.69 7.54 -3.10
CA MET A 113 5.52 6.98 -2.44
C MET A 113 5.10 5.67 -3.08
N ARG A 114 5.03 5.66 -4.41
CA ARG A 114 4.66 4.47 -5.17
C ARG A 114 5.64 3.33 -4.90
N ASN A 115 6.92 3.62 -4.97
CA ASN A 115 7.96 2.62 -4.77
C ASN A 115 7.96 2.08 -3.34
N TRP A 116 7.60 2.91 -2.36
CA TRP A 116 7.45 2.44 -0.99
C TRP A 116 6.41 1.32 -0.90
N ILE A 117 5.23 1.54 -1.51
CA ILE A 117 4.16 0.53 -1.52
C ILE A 117 4.62 -0.74 -2.25
N ILE A 118 5.22 -0.60 -3.42
CA ILE A 118 5.71 -1.75 -4.20
C ILE A 118 6.72 -2.56 -3.39
N ASN A 119 7.71 -1.90 -2.81
CA ASN A 119 8.75 -2.56 -2.02
C ASN A 119 8.17 -3.21 -0.78
N HIS A 120 7.21 -2.54 -0.11
CA HIS A 120 6.52 -3.11 1.05
C HIS A 120 5.83 -4.43 0.68
N ILE A 121 5.09 -4.44 -0.43
CA ILE A 121 4.40 -5.64 -0.89
C ILE A 121 5.41 -6.76 -1.20
N LEU A 122 6.46 -6.45 -1.96
CA LEU A 122 7.43 -7.46 -2.40
C LEU A 122 8.34 -7.97 -1.29
N THR A 123 8.58 -7.19 -0.25
CA THR A 123 9.51 -7.57 0.82
C THR A 123 8.82 -7.99 2.11
N LEU A 124 7.69 -7.36 2.47
CA LEU A 124 7.01 -7.65 3.72
C LEU A 124 5.71 -8.43 3.53
N ASP A 125 4.84 -8.02 2.58
CA ASP A 125 3.58 -8.71 2.38
C ASP A 125 3.82 -10.14 1.86
N THR A 126 4.63 -10.30 0.83
CA THR A 126 4.91 -11.64 0.29
C THR A 126 5.66 -12.53 1.28
N LEU A 127 6.36 -11.94 2.25
CA LEU A 127 7.14 -12.68 3.24
C LEU A 127 6.26 -13.55 4.14
N TYR A 128 5.01 -13.14 4.41
CA TYR A 128 4.14 -13.94 5.28
C TYR A 128 3.43 -15.09 4.57
N ILE A 129 3.52 -15.18 3.25
CA ILE A 129 2.85 -16.24 2.48
C ILE A 129 3.23 -17.65 2.97
N PRO A 130 4.53 -18.01 3.11
CA PRO A 130 4.88 -19.34 3.59
C PRO A 130 4.31 -19.67 4.97
N PHE A 131 4.32 -18.69 5.88
CA PHE A 131 3.75 -18.86 7.20
C PHE A 131 2.24 -19.17 7.12
N LEU A 132 1.51 -18.41 6.31
CA LEU A 132 0.07 -18.61 6.19
C LEU A 132 -0.28 -19.95 5.53
N ARG A 133 0.51 -20.40 4.58
CA ARG A 133 0.31 -21.72 3.95
C ARG A 133 0.48 -22.85 4.94
N ILE A 134 1.53 -22.78 5.76
CA ILE A 134 1.78 -23.77 6.80
C ILE A 134 0.66 -23.73 7.84
N ASN A 135 0.25 -22.55 8.26
CA ASN A 135 -0.84 -22.35 9.21
C ASN A 135 -2.14 -22.96 8.69
N GLN A 136 -2.46 -22.72 7.42
CA GLN A 136 -3.67 -23.28 6.78
C GLN A 136 -3.61 -24.79 6.72
N TYR A 137 -2.45 -25.37 6.40
CA TYR A 137 -2.25 -26.81 6.36
C TYR A 137 -2.52 -27.43 7.74
N ILE A 138 -2.00 -26.82 8.80
CA ILE A 138 -2.20 -27.30 10.17
C ILE A 138 -3.67 -27.22 10.56
N GLU A 139 -4.35 -26.12 10.25
CA GLU A 139 -5.78 -25.94 10.52
C GLU A 139 -6.62 -27.00 9.80
N ASP A 140 -6.33 -27.26 8.53
CA ASP A 140 -7.04 -28.27 7.74
C ASP A 140 -6.80 -29.68 8.28
N SER A 141 -5.60 -29.98 8.74
CA SER A 141 -5.27 -31.27 9.34
C SER A 141 -6.07 -31.51 10.62
N LYS A 142 -6.27 -30.49 11.44
CA LYS A 142 -7.06 -30.56 12.67
C LYS A 142 -8.53 -30.83 12.37
N LYS A 143 -9.06 -30.27 11.29
CA LYS A 143 -10.47 -30.49 10.90
C LYS A 143 -10.77 -31.90 10.44
N LYS A 144 -9.76 -32.67 10.00
CA LYS A 144 -9.91 -34.02 9.51
C LYS A 144 -9.95 -35.06 10.64
N HIS A 145 -9.67 -34.65 11.84
CA HIS A 145 -9.69 -35.49 13.02
C HIS A 145 -10.76 -35.01 13.99
#